data_1ce6b0f2403475573a269c9a74041972
#
_entry.id   1ce6b0f2403475573a269c9a74041972
#
_cell.length_a   1.000
_cell.length_b   1.000
_cell.length_c   1.000
_cell.angle_alpha   90.00
_cell.angle_beta   90.00
_cell.angle_gamma   90.00
#
_symmetry.space_group_name_H-M   'P 1'
#
loop_
_entity.id
_entity.type
_entity.pdbx_description
1 polymer ?
#
loop_
_entity_poly.entity_id
_entity_poly.type
_entity_poly.pdbx_seq_one_letter_code
_entity_poly.pdbx_strand_id
1 'polypeptide(L)'
;MINTLKSAALGAALAIGLVGTASAQELNFFTIGTGGTAYTYYPVGGVIANAISKPPGSRECGEGGSCGVDGLIASAVSSRGSVDNVNAIISGLRSSGFAQSDVAYWAYTGTGTMEGSVPATELRTIAALFEEHIHLVALADSGIDSVADLAGKRVSLDEPGSGTYVDANLILEASGLSADDLTAEALKGSAAAEALRNGKIDAFFVVAGYPTGSLVELASAADIKLVPISGA
;
A
#
# COMPACT_ATOMS: atom_id res chain seq x y z
N MET A 1 74.38 -10.40 30.10
CA MET A 1 73.34 -9.51 29.53
C MET A 1 72.83 -9.99 28.16
N ILE A 2 72.80 -11.28 27.83
CA ILE A 2 72.36 -11.75 26.51
C ILE A 2 71.16 -12.69 26.60
N ASN A 3 70.69 -13.06 27.79
CA ASN A 3 69.62 -14.05 27.94
C ASN A 3 68.21 -13.41 28.17
N THR A 4 68.09 -12.09 28.35
CA THR A 4 66.81 -11.40 28.59
C THR A 4 66.12 -10.92 27.31
N LEU A 5 66.82 -10.93 26.17
CA LEU A 5 66.25 -10.50 24.88
C LEU A 5 65.54 -11.61 24.10
N LYS A 6 65.73 -12.89 24.47
CA LYS A 6 65.11 -14.02 23.75
C LYS A 6 63.69 -14.36 24.24
N SER A 7 63.34 -13.92 25.45
CA SER A 7 62.02 -14.21 26.02
C SER A 7 60.94 -13.16 25.63
N ALA A 8 61.34 -11.99 25.16
CA ALA A 8 60.40 -10.94 24.74
C ALA A 8 59.87 -11.11 23.31
N ALA A 9 60.62 -11.88 22.47
CA ALA A 9 60.23 -12.09 21.07
C ALA A 9 59.15 -13.21 20.88
N LEU A 10 59.01 -14.12 21.86
CA LEU A 10 58.03 -15.21 21.78
C LEU A 10 56.62 -14.80 22.30
N GLY A 11 56.52 -13.71 23.06
CA GLY A 11 55.26 -13.21 23.59
C GLY A 11 54.44 -12.35 22.60
N ALA A 12 55.13 -11.76 21.61
CA ALA A 12 54.48 -10.88 20.63
C ALA A 12 53.83 -11.63 19.44
N ALA A 13 54.21 -12.89 19.21
CA ALA A 13 53.73 -13.69 18.07
C ALA A 13 52.38 -14.40 18.33
N LEU A 14 51.91 -14.47 19.60
CA LEU A 14 50.64 -15.15 19.94
C LEU A 14 49.43 -14.21 20.04
N ALA A 15 49.58 -12.90 19.88
CA ALA A 15 48.50 -11.92 20.00
C ALA A 15 47.86 -11.54 18.64
N ILE A 16 48.35 -12.07 17.50
CA ILE A 16 47.86 -11.68 16.15
C ILE A 16 46.84 -12.67 15.61
N GLY A 17 46.49 -13.73 16.35
CA GLY A 17 45.72 -14.88 15.86
C GLY A 17 44.17 -14.82 16.05
N LEU A 18 43.58 -13.76 16.55
CA LEU A 18 42.12 -13.68 16.87
C LEU A 18 41.44 -12.43 16.33
N VAL A 19 41.81 -11.95 15.16
CA VAL A 19 40.90 -11.10 14.40
C VAL A 19 39.95 -12.06 13.67
N GLY A 20 38.98 -12.59 14.40
CA GLY A 20 37.84 -13.23 13.78
C GLY A 20 37.25 -12.24 12.77
N THR A 21 37.25 -12.60 11.50
CA THR A 21 36.46 -11.88 10.49
C THR A 21 34.99 -11.95 10.94
N ALA A 22 34.55 -10.91 11.64
CA ALA A 22 33.12 -10.69 11.80
C ALA A 22 32.57 -10.54 10.38
N SER A 23 32.00 -11.61 9.85
CA SER A 23 31.22 -11.56 8.62
C SER A 23 30.06 -10.63 8.91
N ALA A 24 30.14 -9.38 8.45
CA ALA A 24 29.02 -8.49 8.51
C ALA A 24 27.88 -9.15 7.71
N GLN A 25 26.81 -9.54 8.40
CA GLN A 25 25.64 -10.08 7.73
C GLN A 25 25.10 -9.00 6.81
N GLU A 26 24.97 -9.29 5.53
CA GLU A 26 24.45 -8.36 4.55
C GLU A 26 22.98 -8.05 4.87
N LEU A 27 22.66 -6.77 5.00
CA LEU A 27 21.30 -6.30 5.26
C LEU A 27 20.60 -6.05 3.94
N ASN A 28 19.46 -6.69 3.75
CA ASN A 28 18.60 -6.49 2.60
C ASN A 28 17.32 -5.77 3.02
N PHE A 29 17.12 -4.55 2.52
CA PHE A 29 15.90 -3.80 2.75
C PHE A 29 14.90 -4.07 1.64
N PHE A 30 13.65 -4.38 2.02
CA PHE A 30 12.56 -4.66 1.10
C PHE A 30 11.35 -3.81 1.45
N THR A 31 10.94 -2.93 0.54
CA THR A 31 9.81 -2.03 0.75
C THR A 31 8.57 -2.55 0.01
N ILE A 32 7.44 -2.55 0.70
CA ILE A 32 6.13 -2.94 0.19
C ILE A 32 5.25 -1.69 0.17
N GLY A 33 5.01 -1.11 -1.01
CA GLY A 33 4.07 -0.02 -1.18
C GLY A 33 2.64 -0.47 -0.86
N THR A 34 1.91 0.31 -0.08
CA THR A 34 0.56 -0.04 0.37
C THR A 34 -0.47 1.01 -0.07
N GLY A 35 -1.20 1.59 0.84
CA GLY A 35 -2.17 2.64 0.64
C GLY A 35 -2.30 3.48 1.90
N GLY A 36 -3.43 4.12 2.10
CA GLY A 36 -3.78 4.78 3.36
C GLY A 36 -3.83 3.76 4.51
N THR A 37 -3.42 4.17 5.71
CA THR A 37 -3.26 3.27 6.87
C THR A 37 -4.57 2.64 7.36
N ALA A 38 -5.71 3.25 7.04
CA ALA A 38 -7.05 2.73 7.36
C ALA A 38 -7.65 1.83 6.26
N TYR A 39 -6.90 1.61 5.16
CA TYR A 39 -7.29 0.71 4.07
C TYR A 39 -6.66 -0.67 4.23
N THR A 40 -7.16 -1.64 3.47
CA THR A 40 -6.78 -3.05 3.56
C THR A 40 -5.31 -3.29 3.24
N TYR A 41 -4.71 -2.57 2.29
CA TYR A 41 -3.32 -2.76 1.88
C TYR A 41 -2.31 -2.59 3.01
N TYR A 42 -2.47 -1.57 3.85
CA TYR A 42 -1.47 -1.27 4.88
C TYR A 42 -1.36 -2.34 5.96
N PRO A 43 -2.44 -2.77 6.63
CA PRO A 43 -2.35 -3.83 7.62
C PRO A 43 -1.91 -5.17 7.02
N VAL A 44 -2.37 -5.53 5.82
CA VAL A 44 -1.93 -6.76 5.14
C VAL A 44 -0.45 -6.69 4.77
N GLY A 45 0.00 -5.56 4.23
CA GLY A 45 1.41 -5.31 3.93
C GLY A 45 2.30 -5.40 5.17
N GLY A 46 1.80 -4.91 6.32
CA GLY A 46 2.47 -5.03 7.61
C GLY A 46 2.63 -6.49 8.06
N VAL A 47 1.59 -7.30 7.92
CA VAL A 47 1.64 -8.74 8.21
C VAL A 47 2.65 -9.45 7.32
N ILE A 48 2.63 -9.17 6.00
CA ILE A 48 3.59 -9.75 5.05
C ILE A 48 5.01 -9.32 5.40
N ALA A 49 5.24 -8.01 5.62
CA ALA A 49 6.55 -7.48 5.97
C ALA A 49 7.12 -8.16 7.22
N ASN A 50 6.30 -8.32 8.27
CA ASN A 50 6.71 -9.01 9.48
C ASN A 50 7.01 -10.50 9.23
N ALA A 51 6.19 -11.18 8.42
CA ALA A 51 6.35 -12.61 8.15
C ALA A 51 7.63 -12.94 7.38
N ILE A 52 8.03 -12.07 6.43
CA ILE A 52 9.22 -12.30 5.60
C ILE A 52 10.51 -11.74 6.20
N SER A 53 10.44 -10.88 7.22
CA SER A 53 11.61 -10.28 7.86
C SER A 53 12.29 -11.23 8.83
N LYS A 54 13.63 -11.28 8.76
CA LYS A 54 14.48 -11.89 9.78
C LYS A 54 15.77 -11.05 9.93
N PRO A 55 15.68 -9.92 10.64
CA PRO A 55 16.85 -9.05 10.87
C PRO A 55 17.97 -9.80 11.62
N PRO A 56 19.22 -9.39 11.47
CA PRO A 56 20.33 -9.93 12.24
C PRO A 56 20.07 -9.87 13.75
N GLY A 57 20.39 -10.95 14.46
CA GLY A 57 20.14 -11.07 15.89
C GLY A 57 18.69 -11.44 16.25
N SER A 58 17.85 -11.70 15.27
CA SER A 58 16.53 -12.31 15.53
C SER A 58 16.67 -13.67 16.19
N ARG A 59 15.76 -13.99 17.12
CA ARG A 59 15.64 -15.32 17.67
C ARG A 59 15.29 -16.31 16.55
N GLU A 60 15.78 -17.54 16.67
CA GLU A 60 15.49 -18.61 15.70
C GLU A 60 14.00 -18.96 15.64
N CYS A 61 13.51 -19.32 14.45
CA CYS A 61 12.11 -19.65 14.20
C CYS A 61 11.59 -20.75 15.13
N GLY A 62 12.38 -21.82 15.31
CA GLY A 62 12.04 -22.94 16.22
C GLY A 62 11.95 -22.56 17.71
N GLU A 63 12.46 -21.41 18.10
CA GLU A 63 12.44 -20.85 19.44
C GLU A 63 11.39 -19.73 19.61
N GLY A 64 10.45 -19.62 18.67
CA GLY A 64 9.42 -18.58 18.64
C GLY A 64 9.92 -17.22 18.14
N GLY A 65 10.99 -17.23 17.33
CA GLY A 65 11.51 -16.05 16.66
C GLY A 65 11.01 -15.87 15.23
N SER A 66 11.73 -15.08 14.43
CA SER A 66 11.38 -14.79 13.04
C SER A 66 11.68 -15.99 12.12
N CYS A 67 10.70 -16.35 11.29
CA CYS A 67 10.81 -17.40 10.27
C CYS A 67 11.05 -16.86 8.85
N GLY A 68 11.33 -15.57 8.73
CA GLY A 68 11.57 -14.93 7.45
C GLY A 68 12.93 -15.23 6.83
N VAL A 69 13.32 -14.42 5.87
CA VAL A 69 14.60 -14.56 5.13
C VAL A 69 15.72 -13.92 5.93
N ASP A 70 16.80 -14.66 6.15
CA ASP A 70 17.97 -14.18 6.90
C ASP A 70 18.53 -12.87 6.34
N GLY A 71 18.70 -11.87 7.20
CA GLY A 71 19.20 -10.54 6.83
C GLY A 71 18.17 -9.63 6.16
N LEU A 72 16.97 -10.12 5.88
CA LEU A 72 15.90 -9.30 5.27
C LEU A 72 15.19 -8.43 6.31
N ILE A 73 15.06 -7.14 5.99
CA ILE A 73 14.27 -6.16 6.71
C ILE A 73 13.21 -5.63 5.77
N ALA A 74 12.01 -6.19 5.84
CA ALA A 74 10.88 -5.74 5.05
C ALA A 74 10.05 -4.70 5.82
N SER A 75 9.46 -3.75 5.10
CA SER A 75 8.61 -2.71 5.67
C SER A 75 7.42 -2.38 4.76
N ALA A 76 6.24 -2.26 5.36
CA ALA A 76 5.07 -1.70 4.70
C ALA A 76 5.16 -0.18 4.70
N VAL A 77 5.01 0.43 3.53
CA VAL A 77 5.13 1.88 3.32
C VAL A 77 3.78 2.42 2.84
N SER A 78 3.24 3.39 3.58
CA SER A 78 2.01 4.08 3.15
C SER A 78 2.24 4.84 1.85
N SER A 79 1.22 4.86 0.99
CA SER A 79 1.25 5.52 -0.32
C SER A 79 -0.14 6.07 -0.67
N ARG A 80 -0.27 6.61 -1.87
CA ARG A 80 -1.58 6.97 -2.42
C ARG A 80 -2.38 5.76 -2.89
N GLY A 81 -1.73 4.64 -3.23
CA GLY A 81 -2.37 3.39 -3.65
C GLY A 81 -1.79 2.83 -4.94
N SER A 82 -2.62 2.15 -5.72
CA SER A 82 -2.21 1.29 -6.84
C SER A 82 -1.31 1.98 -7.87
N VAL A 83 -1.70 3.13 -8.38
CA VAL A 83 -0.94 3.87 -9.42
C VAL A 83 0.39 4.38 -8.87
N ASP A 84 0.38 4.93 -7.64
CA ASP A 84 1.60 5.40 -6.95
C ASP A 84 2.59 4.24 -6.73
N ASN A 85 2.08 3.08 -6.30
CA ASN A 85 2.91 1.90 -6.06
C ASN A 85 3.54 1.36 -7.35
N VAL A 86 2.74 1.23 -8.41
CA VAL A 86 3.24 0.75 -9.71
C VAL A 86 4.31 1.70 -10.24
N ASN A 87 4.09 3.02 -10.21
CA ASN A 87 5.07 4.00 -10.64
C ASN A 87 6.35 3.98 -9.79
N ALA A 88 6.22 3.78 -8.47
CA ALA A 88 7.37 3.67 -7.57
C ALA A 88 8.19 2.39 -7.82
N ILE A 89 7.55 1.28 -8.22
CA ILE A 89 8.24 0.04 -8.62
C ILE A 89 8.96 0.25 -9.96
N ILE A 90 8.29 0.80 -10.96
CA ILE A 90 8.87 1.07 -12.28
C ILE A 90 10.10 1.98 -12.18
N SER A 91 10.06 2.97 -11.30
CA SER A 91 11.17 3.90 -11.06
C SER A 91 12.27 3.35 -10.13
N GLY A 92 12.10 2.12 -9.58
CA GLY A 92 13.06 1.52 -8.65
C GLY A 92 13.04 2.11 -7.23
N LEU A 93 12.05 2.94 -6.91
CA LEU A 93 11.90 3.54 -5.56
C LEU A 93 11.34 2.56 -4.53
N ARG A 94 10.68 1.47 -4.98
CA ARG A 94 10.12 0.43 -4.12
C ARG A 94 10.41 -0.95 -4.68
N SER A 95 10.57 -1.91 -3.78
CA SER A 95 10.85 -3.31 -4.15
C SER A 95 9.59 -4.02 -4.63
N SER A 96 8.44 -3.68 -4.07
CA SER A 96 7.13 -4.26 -4.39
C SER A 96 6.00 -3.32 -3.95
N GLY A 97 4.76 -3.68 -4.25
CA GLY A 97 3.60 -2.92 -3.80
C GLY A 97 2.28 -3.62 -4.13
N PHE A 98 1.26 -3.24 -3.41
CA PHE A 98 -0.11 -3.60 -3.73
C PHE A 98 -0.62 -2.79 -4.91
N ALA A 99 -1.36 -3.43 -5.77
CA ALA A 99 -2.06 -2.77 -6.87
C ALA A 99 -3.33 -3.54 -7.21
N GLN A 100 -4.36 -2.83 -7.63
CA GLN A 100 -5.52 -3.40 -8.28
C GLN A 100 -5.09 -4.09 -9.59
N SER A 101 -5.80 -5.15 -9.95
CA SER A 101 -5.45 -5.98 -11.11
C SER A 101 -5.54 -5.23 -12.44
N ASP A 102 -6.50 -4.34 -12.58
CA ASP A 102 -6.69 -3.47 -13.74
C ASP A 102 -5.54 -2.46 -13.89
N VAL A 103 -5.17 -1.74 -12.82
CA VAL A 103 -4.04 -0.80 -12.82
C VAL A 103 -2.72 -1.52 -13.16
N ALA A 104 -2.49 -2.71 -12.57
CA ALA A 104 -1.30 -3.51 -12.87
C ALA A 104 -1.28 -3.99 -14.34
N TYR A 105 -2.44 -4.42 -14.85
CA TYR A 105 -2.59 -4.85 -16.24
C TYR A 105 -2.36 -3.70 -17.22
N TRP A 106 -2.98 -2.55 -17.00
CA TRP A 106 -2.82 -1.39 -17.87
C TRP A 106 -1.38 -0.85 -17.87
N ALA A 107 -0.73 -0.84 -16.70
CA ALA A 107 0.67 -0.46 -16.65
C ALA A 107 1.57 -1.44 -17.41
N TYR A 108 1.32 -2.75 -17.30
CA TYR A 108 2.08 -3.77 -18.02
C TYR A 108 1.88 -3.70 -19.53
N THR A 109 0.66 -3.43 -19.99
CA THR A 109 0.28 -3.40 -21.41
C THR A 109 0.36 -2.03 -22.07
N GLY A 110 0.39 -0.94 -21.30
CA GLY A 110 0.29 0.43 -21.82
C GLY A 110 -1.10 0.74 -22.38
N THR A 111 -2.15 0.17 -21.80
CA THR A 111 -3.55 0.34 -22.23
C THR A 111 -4.42 0.99 -21.16
N GLY A 112 -5.71 1.13 -21.40
CA GLY A 112 -6.67 1.71 -20.44
C GLY A 112 -6.24 3.09 -19.98
N THR A 113 -6.26 3.34 -18.68
CA THR A 113 -5.86 4.64 -18.11
C THR A 113 -4.36 4.94 -18.21
N MET A 114 -3.56 3.96 -18.65
CA MET A 114 -2.12 4.10 -18.95
C MET A 114 -1.83 4.22 -20.45
N GLU A 115 -2.85 4.43 -21.28
CA GLU A 115 -2.68 4.61 -22.73
C GLU A 115 -1.74 5.77 -23.05
N GLY A 116 -0.81 5.53 -23.98
CA GLY A 116 0.24 6.49 -24.31
C GLY A 116 1.48 6.44 -23.42
N SER A 117 1.45 5.67 -22.33
CA SER A 117 2.63 5.38 -21.51
C SER A 117 3.45 4.22 -22.09
N VAL A 118 4.75 4.19 -21.77
CA VAL A 118 5.59 3.05 -22.13
C VAL A 118 5.16 1.83 -21.31
N PRO A 119 4.82 0.69 -21.95
CA PRO A 119 4.45 -0.53 -21.24
C PRO A 119 5.54 -0.99 -20.25
N ALA A 120 5.15 -1.25 -19.02
CA ALA A 120 6.05 -1.65 -17.95
C ALA A 120 6.25 -3.19 -17.95
N THR A 121 6.83 -3.73 -19.03
CA THR A 121 6.94 -5.18 -19.29
C THR A 121 7.80 -5.92 -18.27
N GLU A 122 8.57 -5.22 -17.43
CA GLU A 122 9.36 -5.79 -16.34
C GLU A 122 8.57 -6.03 -15.05
N LEU A 123 7.34 -5.55 -14.95
CA LEU A 123 6.48 -5.84 -13.80
C LEU A 123 6.19 -7.33 -13.69
N ARG A 124 6.17 -7.83 -12.46
CA ARG A 124 5.82 -9.23 -12.16
C ARG A 124 4.82 -9.29 -11.02
N THR A 125 3.76 -10.06 -11.21
CA THR A 125 2.81 -10.38 -10.15
C THR A 125 3.43 -11.43 -9.23
N ILE A 126 3.44 -11.16 -7.92
CA ILE A 126 3.90 -12.10 -6.90
C ILE A 126 2.75 -13.01 -6.46
N ALA A 127 1.59 -12.41 -6.15
CA ALA A 127 0.40 -13.15 -5.73
C ALA A 127 -0.87 -12.31 -5.94
N ALA A 128 -2.01 -12.98 -6.12
CA ALA A 128 -3.33 -12.41 -5.89
C ALA A 128 -3.71 -12.69 -4.43
N LEU A 129 -4.06 -11.65 -3.67
CA LEU A 129 -4.20 -11.75 -2.22
C LEU A 129 -5.66 -11.78 -1.75
N PHE A 130 -6.48 -10.86 -2.25
CA PHE A 130 -7.89 -10.74 -1.88
C PHE A 130 -8.65 -9.97 -2.96
N GLU A 131 -9.97 -10.13 -2.93
CA GLU A 131 -10.87 -9.35 -3.79
C GLU A 131 -11.05 -7.94 -3.23
N GLU A 132 -11.17 -6.97 -4.14
CA GLU A 132 -11.50 -5.59 -3.80
C GLU A 132 -12.86 -5.24 -4.37
N HIS A 133 -13.60 -4.47 -3.61
CA HIS A 133 -14.93 -4.01 -3.96
C HIS A 133 -14.96 -2.50 -4.04
N ILE A 134 -15.68 -1.99 -5.04
CA ILE A 134 -15.93 -0.56 -5.18
C ILE A 134 -17.14 -0.21 -4.33
N HIS A 135 -16.96 0.72 -3.41
CA HIS A 135 -18.02 1.22 -2.55
C HIS A 135 -18.26 2.69 -2.86
N LEU A 136 -19.49 3.06 -3.17
CA LEU A 136 -19.98 4.44 -3.15
C LEU A 136 -20.76 4.61 -1.86
N VAL A 137 -20.30 5.49 -0.98
CA VAL A 137 -20.78 5.65 0.39
C VAL A 137 -21.45 7.01 0.55
N ALA A 138 -22.64 7.04 1.11
CA ALA A 138 -23.37 8.23 1.46
C ALA A 138 -24.09 8.07 2.82
N LEU A 139 -24.56 9.17 3.41
CA LEU A 139 -25.46 9.07 4.57
C LEU A 139 -26.80 8.46 4.13
N ALA A 140 -27.45 7.72 5.01
CA ALA A 140 -28.69 7.01 4.70
C ALA A 140 -29.81 7.96 4.22
N ASP A 141 -29.86 9.17 4.77
CA ASP A 141 -30.85 10.22 4.47
C ASP A 141 -30.39 11.21 3.38
N SER A 142 -29.27 10.97 2.71
CA SER A 142 -28.66 11.89 1.72
C SER A 142 -29.49 12.12 0.47
N GLY A 143 -30.45 11.22 0.15
CA GLY A 143 -31.18 11.24 -1.13
C GLY A 143 -30.32 10.83 -2.34
N ILE A 144 -29.10 10.24 -2.12
CA ILE A 144 -28.24 9.71 -3.18
C ILE A 144 -28.52 8.21 -3.28
N ASP A 145 -29.23 7.76 -4.30
CA ASP A 145 -29.63 6.37 -4.49
C ASP A 145 -29.00 5.71 -5.71
N SER A 146 -28.31 6.50 -6.53
CA SER A 146 -27.60 6.06 -7.74
C SER A 146 -26.37 6.95 -8.02
N VAL A 147 -25.50 6.52 -8.94
CA VAL A 147 -24.36 7.34 -9.40
C VAL A 147 -24.86 8.64 -10.07
N ALA A 148 -25.98 8.62 -10.76
CA ALA A 148 -26.54 9.81 -11.41
C ALA A 148 -26.90 10.93 -10.41
N ASP A 149 -27.23 10.59 -9.17
CA ASP A 149 -27.58 11.56 -8.12
C ASP A 149 -26.37 12.35 -7.60
N LEU A 150 -25.17 11.99 -8.04
CA LEU A 150 -23.94 12.68 -7.69
C LEU A 150 -23.76 14.02 -8.41
N ALA A 151 -24.53 14.28 -9.47
CA ALA A 151 -24.44 15.54 -10.20
C ALA A 151 -24.67 16.74 -9.25
N GLY A 152 -23.72 17.69 -9.23
CA GLY A 152 -23.73 18.87 -8.37
C GLY A 152 -23.43 18.60 -6.90
N LYS A 153 -23.13 17.37 -6.50
CA LYS A 153 -22.78 17.00 -5.11
C LYS A 153 -21.29 17.18 -4.84
N ARG A 154 -20.95 17.29 -3.56
CA ARG A 154 -19.56 17.28 -3.07
C ARG A 154 -19.15 15.82 -2.87
N VAL A 155 -18.27 15.33 -3.73
CA VAL A 155 -17.93 13.90 -3.74
C VAL A 155 -16.41 13.72 -3.68
N SER A 156 -15.93 12.92 -2.74
CA SER A 156 -14.53 12.54 -2.76
C SER A 156 -14.31 11.35 -3.70
N LEU A 157 -13.39 11.53 -4.64
CA LEU A 157 -12.94 10.51 -5.59
C LEU A 157 -11.65 9.81 -5.12
N ASP A 158 -11.16 10.10 -3.89
CA ASP A 158 -9.84 9.77 -3.37
C ASP A 158 -8.74 10.62 -4.05
N GLU A 159 -7.48 10.39 -3.72
CA GLU A 159 -6.33 11.15 -4.22
C GLU A 159 -5.89 10.68 -5.61
N PRO A 160 -5.50 11.58 -6.52
CA PRO A 160 -4.81 11.20 -7.74
C PRO A 160 -3.59 10.33 -7.43
N GLY A 161 -3.50 9.16 -8.07
CA GLY A 161 -2.49 8.13 -7.79
C GLY A 161 -3.02 6.93 -7.02
N SER A 162 -4.24 6.99 -6.50
CA SER A 162 -4.95 5.82 -5.97
C SER A 162 -5.68 5.06 -7.08
N GLY A 163 -5.94 3.77 -6.85
CA GLY A 163 -6.82 2.99 -7.72
C GLY A 163 -8.28 3.43 -7.57
N THR A 164 -8.71 3.81 -6.38
CA THR A 164 -10.05 4.38 -6.14
C THR A 164 -10.32 5.57 -7.05
N TYR A 165 -9.37 6.49 -7.19
CA TYR A 165 -9.51 7.65 -8.08
C TYR A 165 -9.71 7.22 -9.55
N VAL A 166 -8.99 6.20 -9.99
CA VAL A 166 -9.13 5.65 -11.34
C VAL A 166 -10.53 5.08 -11.54
N ASP A 167 -10.97 4.19 -10.66
CA ASP A 167 -12.26 3.52 -10.78
C ASP A 167 -13.44 4.47 -10.61
N ALA A 168 -13.34 5.43 -9.71
CA ALA A 168 -14.37 6.46 -9.53
C ALA A 168 -14.61 7.25 -10.83
N ASN A 169 -13.54 7.67 -11.52
CA ASN A 169 -13.68 8.37 -12.79
C ASN A 169 -14.28 7.48 -13.90
N LEU A 170 -13.88 6.20 -13.98
CA LEU A 170 -14.46 5.26 -14.93
C LEU A 170 -15.96 5.03 -14.68
N ILE A 171 -16.37 4.94 -13.41
CA ILE A 171 -17.79 4.80 -13.03
C ILE A 171 -18.57 6.05 -13.39
N LEU A 172 -18.05 7.22 -13.11
CA LEU A 172 -18.68 8.48 -13.50
C LEU A 172 -18.87 8.53 -15.03
N GLU A 173 -17.82 8.26 -15.79
CA GLU A 173 -17.87 8.25 -17.26
C GLU A 173 -18.89 7.24 -17.79
N ALA A 174 -18.91 6.01 -17.26
CA ALA A 174 -19.90 4.99 -17.62
C ALA A 174 -21.34 5.38 -17.28
N SER A 175 -21.51 6.31 -16.33
CA SER A 175 -22.81 6.85 -15.91
C SER A 175 -23.16 8.18 -16.59
N GLY A 176 -22.35 8.62 -17.57
CA GLY A 176 -22.55 9.87 -18.30
C GLY A 176 -22.18 11.13 -17.50
N LEU A 177 -21.38 10.97 -16.46
CA LEU A 177 -20.86 12.06 -15.62
C LEU A 177 -19.34 12.17 -15.75
N SER A 178 -18.81 13.27 -15.30
CA SER A 178 -17.38 13.53 -15.13
C SER A 178 -17.12 14.19 -13.78
N ALA A 179 -15.86 14.33 -13.40
CA ALA A 179 -15.48 15.07 -12.19
C ALA A 179 -15.92 16.55 -12.24
N ASP A 180 -16.09 17.12 -13.44
CA ASP A 180 -16.52 18.52 -13.63
C ASP A 180 -18.02 18.71 -13.34
N ASP A 181 -18.81 17.64 -13.34
CA ASP A 181 -20.22 17.64 -12.98
C ASP A 181 -20.45 17.62 -11.47
N LEU A 182 -19.38 17.50 -10.69
CA LEU A 182 -19.37 17.39 -9.23
C LEU A 182 -18.59 18.58 -8.62
N THR A 183 -18.68 18.72 -7.30
CA THR A 183 -17.63 19.36 -6.51
C THR A 183 -16.69 18.24 -6.05
N ALA A 184 -15.71 17.90 -6.91
CA ALA A 184 -14.80 16.79 -6.68
C ALA A 184 -13.77 17.13 -5.59
N GLU A 185 -13.62 16.24 -4.62
CA GLU A 185 -12.69 16.35 -3.52
C GLU A 185 -11.66 15.20 -3.60
N ALA A 186 -10.43 15.47 -3.16
CA ALA A 186 -9.33 14.51 -3.16
C ALA A 186 -8.97 14.09 -1.71
N LEU A 187 -9.90 13.41 -1.04
CA LEU A 187 -9.74 13.00 0.35
C LEU A 187 -9.54 11.48 0.44
N LYS A 188 -8.53 11.02 1.17
CA LYS A 188 -8.39 9.60 1.51
C LYS A 188 -9.54 9.12 2.38
N GLY A 189 -9.83 7.81 2.32
CA GLY A 189 -11.00 7.20 2.94
C GLY A 189 -11.28 7.58 4.38
N SER A 190 -10.27 7.68 5.27
CA SER A 190 -10.50 8.12 6.65
C SER A 190 -10.92 9.59 6.69
N ALA A 191 -10.26 10.46 5.92
CA ALA A 191 -10.59 11.88 5.85
C ALA A 191 -11.93 12.09 5.13
N ALA A 192 -12.22 11.29 4.09
CA ALA A 192 -13.52 11.29 3.41
C ALA A 192 -14.64 10.82 4.34
N ALA A 193 -14.44 9.75 5.11
CA ALA A 193 -15.41 9.27 6.10
C ALA A 193 -15.70 10.33 7.18
N GLU A 194 -14.68 11.01 7.69
CA GLU A 194 -14.85 12.11 8.63
C GLU A 194 -15.56 13.30 7.98
N ALA A 195 -15.20 13.65 6.75
CA ALA A 195 -15.82 14.75 6.01
C ALA A 195 -17.31 14.47 5.74
N LEU A 196 -17.68 13.22 5.38
CA LEU A 196 -19.06 12.80 5.21
C LEU A 196 -19.84 12.92 6.53
N ARG A 197 -19.33 12.37 7.61
CA ARG A 197 -19.95 12.45 8.94
C ARG A 197 -20.21 13.88 9.39
N ASN A 198 -19.28 14.78 9.05
CA ASN A 198 -19.37 16.21 9.41
C ASN A 198 -20.14 17.06 8.36
N GLY A 199 -20.77 16.45 7.35
CA GLY A 199 -21.55 17.14 6.32
C GLY A 199 -20.71 18.04 5.40
N LYS A 200 -19.40 17.81 5.30
CA LYS A 200 -18.49 18.55 4.41
C LYS A 200 -18.53 18.03 2.98
N ILE A 201 -18.79 16.75 2.81
CA ILE A 201 -19.06 16.09 1.53
C ILE A 201 -20.37 15.33 1.61
N ASP A 202 -20.92 14.94 0.46
CA ASP A 202 -22.23 14.28 0.34
C ASP A 202 -22.07 12.78 0.06
N ALA A 203 -20.94 12.38 -0.57
CA ALA A 203 -20.58 11.00 -0.83
C ALA A 203 -19.07 10.83 -1.02
N PHE A 204 -18.58 9.60 -1.00
CA PHE A 204 -17.22 9.28 -1.41
C PHE A 204 -17.12 7.89 -1.99
N PHE A 205 -16.14 7.70 -2.87
CA PHE A 205 -15.73 6.38 -3.37
C PHE A 205 -14.61 5.80 -2.51
N VAL A 206 -14.61 4.48 -2.37
CA VAL A 206 -13.50 3.72 -1.82
C VAL A 206 -13.45 2.34 -2.46
N VAL A 207 -12.27 1.95 -2.96
CA VAL A 207 -11.97 0.60 -3.44
C VAL A 207 -11.07 -0.07 -2.43
N ALA A 208 -11.54 -1.15 -1.85
CA ALA A 208 -10.83 -1.87 -0.80
C ALA A 208 -11.36 -3.30 -0.62
N GLY A 209 -10.57 -4.15 0.02
CA GLY A 209 -11.05 -5.42 0.55
C GLY A 209 -12.11 -5.19 1.64
N TYR A 210 -13.05 -6.12 1.78
CA TYR A 210 -14.13 -6.05 2.77
C TYR A 210 -13.90 -7.04 3.92
N PRO A 211 -14.11 -6.61 5.19
CA PRO A 211 -14.42 -5.25 5.64
C PRO A 211 -13.20 -4.32 5.60
N THR A 212 -13.42 -3.02 5.37
CA THR A 212 -12.37 -2.01 5.47
C THR A 212 -12.55 -1.14 6.71
N GLY A 213 -11.45 -0.84 7.41
CA GLY A 213 -11.48 -0.19 8.72
C GLY A 213 -12.20 1.15 8.72
N SER A 214 -11.99 1.98 7.70
CA SER A 214 -12.64 3.30 7.59
C SER A 214 -14.16 3.23 7.49
N LEU A 215 -14.72 2.21 6.78
CA LEU A 215 -16.16 2.02 6.69
C LEU A 215 -16.74 1.43 7.96
N VAL A 216 -16.04 0.50 8.61
CA VAL A 216 -16.48 -0.07 9.90
C VAL A 216 -16.56 1.02 10.97
N GLU A 217 -15.56 1.89 11.04
CA GLU A 217 -15.56 3.02 11.96
C GLU A 217 -16.69 4.00 11.65
N LEU A 218 -16.84 4.38 10.38
CA LEU A 218 -17.91 5.29 9.96
C LEU A 218 -19.30 4.74 10.28
N ALA A 219 -19.57 3.47 9.95
CA ALA A 219 -20.85 2.81 10.21
C ALA A 219 -21.17 2.68 11.70
N SER A 220 -20.17 2.68 12.58
CA SER A 220 -20.38 2.72 14.03
C SER A 220 -20.78 4.11 14.56
N ALA A 221 -20.50 5.16 13.79
CA ALA A 221 -20.64 6.56 14.21
C ALA A 221 -21.72 7.34 13.44
N ALA A 222 -22.20 6.82 12.31
CA ALA A 222 -23.20 7.44 11.46
C ALA A 222 -24.04 6.40 10.72
N ASP A 223 -25.29 6.74 10.42
CA ASP A 223 -26.15 5.91 9.58
C ASP A 223 -25.79 6.13 8.11
N ILE A 224 -25.17 5.13 7.50
CA ILE A 224 -24.67 5.18 6.14
C ILE A 224 -25.33 4.14 5.25
N LYS A 225 -25.28 4.37 3.94
CA LYS A 225 -25.65 3.39 2.93
C LYS A 225 -24.55 3.23 1.89
N LEU A 226 -24.49 2.04 1.32
CA LEU A 226 -23.76 1.78 0.09
C LEU A 226 -24.70 2.05 -1.08
N VAL A 227 -24.34 3.01 -1.92
CA VAL A 227 -25.13 3.36 -3.09
C VAL A 227 -24.87 2.35 -4.20
N PRO A 228 -25.90 1.75 -4.83
CA PRO A 228 -25.70 0.81 -5.92
C PRO A 228 -24.95 1.43 -7.11
N ILE A 229 -23.93 0.71 -7.57
CA ILE A 229 -23.22 1.00 -8.81
C ILE A 229 -23.79 0.03 -9.85
N SER A 230 -24.93 0.37 -10.41
CA SER A 230 -25.54 -0.38 -11.50
C SER A 230 -25.37 0.41 -12.79
N GLY A 231 -24.97 -0.28 -13.85
CA GLY A 231 -24.82 0.33 -15.17
C GLY A 231 -26.14 0.93 -15.66
N ALA A 232 -26.02 1.98 -16.44
CA ALA A 232 -27.12 2.56 -17.20
C ALA A 232 -27.52 1.62 -18.36
#